data_1085c90aa6cd6338300c445919b451ef
#
_entry.id   1085c90aa6cd6338300c445919b451ef
#
_cell.length_a   1.000
_cell.length_b   1.000
_cell.length_c   1.000
_cell.angle_alpha   90.00
_cell.angle_beta   90.00
_cell.angle_gamma   90.00
#
_symmetry.space_group_name_H-M   'P 1'
#
loop_
_entity.id
_entity.type
_entity.pdbx_description
1 polymer ?
#
loop_
_entity_poly.entity_id
_entity_poly.type
_entity_poly.pdbx_seq_one_letter_code
_entity_poly.pdbx_strand_id
1 'polypeptide(L)'
;MRKLFTSESVTEGHPDKMADQISDAILDAIMEKDPMARVACETFLTTGMALIAGEISTTCYVDMPKIVRETIKEIGYTNATYGFDCNTSAVLTSIDEQSPDIAMGVDAALEAREGDMDEADAIGAGDQGMMFGYATNETESYMPLPVYLAHGLTRRLTELRKSGEISYLLPDGKSQVTVEYENEKPVRVDAVVISTQHKGEATLEQIREDVIEKVIKPVIPAEFLDENTKYFINPTGRFVIGGPQGDTGLTGRKIIVDTYGGMARHGGGAFSGKDCTKVDRSGAYAARYVAKNIVAAGLADRCEVQLAYAIGVAQPVSVLVDTFGTNKVEEEKIAKAVLENFDLRPAGIIRELDLRRPIYKQTAAYGHFGRTDLDLPWEKLNKVEALKKAVAE
;
A
#
# COMPACT_ATOMS: atom_id res chain seq x y z
N MET A 1 -14.69 26.69 -5.79
CA MET A 1 -14.28 26.83 -4.36
C MET A 1 -12.84 26.37 -4.27
N ARG A 2 -11.97 27.12 -3.56
CA ARG A 2 -10.59 26.70 -3.28
C ARG A 2 -10.54 25.90 -1.99
N LYS A 3 -9.81 24.80 -1.98
CA LYS A 3 -9.57 23.95 -0.80
C LYS A 3 -8.13 23.43 -0.81
N LEU A 4 -7.59 23.16 0.37
CA LEU A 4 -6.30 22.49 0.55
C LEU A 4 -6.54 21.03 0.93
N PHE A 5 -5.77 20.13 0.33
CA PHE A 5 -5.74 18.71 0.71
C PHE A 5 -4.32 18.25 0.90
N THR A 6 -4.10 17.46 1.96
CA THR A 6 -2.76 17.03 2.37
C THR A 6 -2.68 15.51 2.44
N SER A 7 -1.61 14.95 1.86
CA SER A 7 -1.24 13.54 2.02
C SER A 7 0.19 13.42 2.50
N GLU A 8 0.50 12.31 3.15
CA GLU A 8 1.84 11.98 3.62
C GLU A 8 2.34 10.66 3.06
N SER A 9 3.65 10.47 3.10
CA SER A 9 4.34 9.22 2.84
C SER A 9 5.56 9.07 3.73
N VAL A 10 6.08 7.85 3.81
CA VAL A 10 7.29 7.54 4.57
C VAL A 10 8.26 6.71 3.72
N THR A 11 9.55 6.80 4.04
CA THR A 11 10.57 5.99 3.38
C THR A 11 10.49 4.53 3.80
N GLU A 12 11.17 3.66 3.06
CA GLU A 12 11.33 2.23 3.42
C GLU A 12 11.99 2.00 4.79
N GLY A 13 12.75 2.98 5.29
CA GLY A 13 13.44 2.92 6.58
C GLY A 13 12.62 3.44 7.77
N HIS A 14 11.39 3.91 7.55
CA HIS A 14 10.47 4.22 8.63
C HIS A 14 10.10 2.94 9.40
N PRO A 15 10.08 2.92 10.74
CA PRO A 15 9.88 1.69 11.53
C PRO A 15 8.65 0.87 11.15
N ASP A 16 7.48 1.51 10.96
CA ASP A 16 6.26 0.80 10.53
C ASP A 16 6.43 0.20 9.12
N LYS A 17 7.09 0.91 8.19
CA LYS A 17 7.31 0.38 6.84
C LYS A 17 8.39 -0.69 6.79
N MET A 18 9.35 -0.67 7.70
CA MET A 18 10.26 -1.79 7.89
C MET A 18 9.51 -3.05 8.35
N ALA A 19 8.57 -2.89 9.30
CA ALA A 19 7.73 -3.99 9.77
C ALA A 19 6.89 -4.58 8.64
N ASP A 20 6.26 -3.74 7.81
CA ASP A 20 5.49 -4.17 6.64
C ASP A 20 6.37 -4.94 5.63
N GLN A 21 7.57 -4.43 5.31
CA GLN A 21 8.50 -5.10 4.40
C GLN A 21 9.00 -6.45 4.92
N ILE A 22 9.24 -6.56 6.23
CA ILE A 22 9.66 -7.83 6.85
C ILE A 22 8.51 -8.84 6.78
N SER A 23 7.30 -8.44 7.15
CA SER A 23 6.12 -9.32 7.09
C SER A 23 5.82 -9.80 5.68
N ASP A 24 5.91 -8.93 4.68
CA ASP A 24 5.71 -9.32 3.27
C ASP A 24 6.91 -10.11 2.70
N ALA A 25 8.14 -9.90 3.18
CA ALA A 25 9.27 -10.72 2.79
C ALA A 25 9.14 -12.17 3.26
N ILE A 26 8.61 -12.37 4.48
CA ILE A 26 8.30 -13.70 5.00
C ILE A 26 7.16 -14.33 4.20
N LEU A 27 6.10 -13.57 3.92
CA LEU A 27 4.99 -14.02 3.08
C LEU A 27 5.48 -14.49 1.70
N ASP A 28 6.26 -13.67 0.99
CA ASP A 28 6.77 -14.00 -0.33
C ASP A 28 7.66 -15.25 -0.31
N ALA A 29 8.53 -15.40 0.70
CA ALA A 29 9.38 -16.58 0.84
C ALA A 29 8.58 -17.88 1.09
N ILE A 30 7.42 -17.77 1.73
CA ILE A 30 6.50 -18.90 1.91
C ILE A 30 5.76 -19.18 0.60
N MET A 31 5.18 -18.13 -0.02
CA MET A 31 4.38 -18.27 -1.25
C MET A 31 5.19 -18.81 -2.42
N GLU A 32 6.50 -18.56 -2.48
CA GLU A 32 7.39 -19.14 -3.49
C GLU A 32 7.44 -20.67 -3.42
N LYS A 33 7.30 -21.24 -2.22
CA LYS A 33 7.41 -22.69 -1.98
C LYS A 33 6.06 -23.36 -1.78
N ASP A 34 5.11 -22.64 -1.20
CA ASP A 34 3.76 -23.11 -0.88
C ASP A 34 2.72 -22.03 -1.22
N PRO A 35 2.27 -21.96 -2.48
CA PRO A 35 1.27 -20.97 -2.92
C PRO A 35 -0.10 -21.11 -2.22
N MET A 36 -0.34 -22.24 -1.55
CA MET A 36 -1.59 -22.51 -0.83
C MET A 36 -1.52 -22.18 0.66
N ALA A 37 -0.36 -21.72 1.15
CA ALA A 37 -0.15 -21.38 2.55
C ALA A 37 -1.16 -20.32 3.04
N ARG A 38 -1.50 -20.43 4.32
CA ARG A 38 -2.28 -19.42 5.05
C ARG A 38 -1.32 -18.64 5.94
N VAL A 39 -1.24 -17.33 5.72
CA VAL A 39 -0.27 -16.47 6.39
C VAL A 39 -0.94 -15.23 6.91
N ALA A 40 -0.79 -15.00 8.20
CA ALA A 40 -1.04 -13.75 8.90
C ALA A 40 0.20 -13.47 9.75
N CYS A 41 1.14 -12.71 9.19
CA CYS A 41 2.46 -12.45 9.79
C CYS A 41 2.57 -10.99 10.17
N GLU A 42 2.80 -10.73 11.44
CA GLU A 42 3.01 -9.39 11.99
C GLU A 42 4.43 -9.24 12.53
N THR A 43 4.98 -8.04 12.37
CA THR A 43 6.31 -7.69 12.82
C THR A 43 6.23 -6.49 13.76
N PHE A 44 6.85 -6.59 14.92
CA PHE A 44 7.10 -5.50 15.84
C PHE A 44 8.59 -5.19 15.89
N LEU A 45 8.94 -3.90 15.78
CA LEU A 45 10.30 -3.41 15.82
C LEU A 45 10.49 -2.39 16.95
N THR A 46 11.60 -2.48 17.65
CA THR A 46 12.07 -1.48 18.61
C THR A 46 13.58 -1.49 18.66
N THR A 47 14.21 -0.66 19.50
CA THR A 47 15.66 -0.60 19.62
C THR A 47 16.27 -1.98 19.77
N GLY A 48 17.11 -2.37 18.81
CA GLY A 48 17.88 -3.64 18.86
C GLY A 48 17.05 -4.92 18.77
N MET A 49 15.76 -4.88 18.44
CA MET A 49 14.89 -6.08 18.42
C MET A 49 13.87 -6.06 17.28
N ALA A 50 13.68 -7.23 16.66
CA ALA A 50 12.56 -7.55 15.80
C ALA A 50 11.83 -8.78 16.37
N LEU A 51 10.52 -8.66 16.57
CA LEU A 51 9.63 -9.76 16.96
C LEU A 51 8.69 -10.06 15.81
N ILE A 52 8.67 -11.31 15.37
CA ILE A 52 7.76 -11.82 14.36
C ILE A 52 6.72 -12.68 15.07
N ALA A 53 5.45 -12.34 14.88
CA ALA A 53 4.34 -13.07 15.49
C ALA A 53 3.22 -13.28 14.46
N GLY A 54 2.28 -14.16 14.78
CA GLY A 54 1.10 -14.40 13.95
C GLY A 54 0.80 -15.88 13.72
N GLU A 55 -0.10 -16.15 12.80
CA GLU A 55 -0.58 -17.49 12.47
C GLU A 55 -0.14 -17.88 11.05
N ILE A 56 0.58 -18.99 10.93
CA ILE A 56 1.09 -19.50 9.64
C ILE A 56 0.83 -20.99 9.56
N SER A 57 0.02 -21.39 8.57
CA SER A 57 -0.17 -22.79 8.19
C SER A 57 0.45 -23.04 6.81
N THR A 58 1.51 -23.82 6.76
CA THR A 58 2.26 -24.10 5.54
C THR A 58 2.94 -25.46 5.59
N THR A 59 3.21 -26.01 4.42
CA THR A 59 3.98 -27.26 4.26
C THR A 59 5.48 -27.04 4.10
N CYS A 60 5.92 -25.78 4.01
CA CYS A 60 7.32 -25.45 3.77
C CYS A 60 8.01 -24.86 5.00
N TYR A 61 9.34 -24.91 5.01
CA TYR A 61 10.19 -24.23 5.96
C TYR A 61 10.83 -22.99 5.33
N VAL A 62 10.81 -21.87 6.05
CA VAL A 62 11.57 -20.65 5.75
C VAL A 62 12.41 -20.22 6.96
N ASP A 63 13.62 -19.75 6.70
CA ASP A 63 14.51 -19.19 7.75
C ASP A 63 14.12 -17.73 8.03
N MET A 64 13.12 -17.54 8.89
CA MET A 64 12.60 -16.19 9.21
C MET A 64 13.68 -15.25 9.73
N PRO A 65 14.57 -15.65 10.68
CA PRO A 65 15.65 -14.77 11.13
C PRO A 65 16.56 -14.29 10.00
N LYS A 66 16.86 -15.15 9.04
CA LYS A 66 17.65 -14.79 7.87
C LYS A 66 16.93 -13.77 7.00
N ILE A 67 15.65 -14.00 6.68
CA ILE A 67 14.82 -13.10 5.88
C ILE A 67 14.72 -11.71 6.54
N VAL A 68 14.50 -11.67 7.86
CA VAL A 68 14.47 -10.44 8.64
C VAL A 68 15.76 -9.65 8.50
N ARG A 69 16.92 -10.30 8.71
CA ARG A 69 18.24 -9.67 8.63
C ARG A 69 18.55 -9.16 7.22
N GLU A 70 18.22 -9.93 6.20
CA GLU A 70 18.40 -9.54 4.80
C GLU A 70 17.53 -8.32 4.46
N THR A 71 16.27 -8.28 4.87
CA THR A 71 15.38 -7.14 4.67
C THR A 71 15.90 -5.88 5.38
N ILE A 72 16.31 -5.99 6.64
CA ILE A 72 16.91 -4.88 7.40
C ILE A 72 18.16 -4.35 6.69
N LYS A 73 19.00 -5.26 6.17
CA LYS A 73 20.22 -4.93 5.42
C LYS A 73 19.91 -4.19 4.12
N GLU A 74 18.96 -4.66 3.34
CA GLU A 74 18.51 -4.05 2.07
C GLU A 74 17.97 -2.62 2.28
N ILE A 75 17.24 -2.41 3.38
CA ILE A 75 16.76 -1.08 3.79
C ILE A 75 17.92 -0.15 4.13
N GLY A 76 19.03 -0.67 4.68
CA GLY A 76 20.23 0.10 4.94
C GLY A 76 20.59 0.30 6.42
N TYR A 77 19.97 -0.45 7.35
CA TYR A 77 20.38 -0.48 8.74
C TYR A 77 21.51 -1.50 8.93
N THR A 78 22.72 -1.07 8.61
CA THR A 78 23.95 -1.89 8.54
C THR A 78 25.01 -1.49 9.55
N ASN A 79 24.71 -0.56 10.44
CA ASN A 79 25.65 -0.03 11.42
C ASN A 79 24.98 0.15 12.78
N ALA A 80 25.57 -0.48 13.81
CA ALA A 80 25.05 -0.44 15.17
C ALA A 80 24.94 0.99 15.77
N THR A 81 25.70 1.96 15.23
CA THR A 81 25.58 3.36 15.65
C THR A 81 24.24 4.01 15.29
N TYR A 82 23.44 3.37 14.41
CA TYR A 82 22.08 3.80 14.09
C TYR A 82 21.04 3.30 15.11
N GLY A 83 21.49 2.58 16.17
CA GLY A 83 20.62 1.99 17.19
C GLY A 83 19.81 0.78 16.74
N PHE A 84 19.97 0.39 15.47
CA PHE A 84 19.37 -0.80 14.86
C PHE A 84 20.30 -1.31 13.76
N ASP A 85 20.58 -2.61 13.72
CA ASP A 85 21.57 -3.20 12.82
C ASP A 85 21.19 -4.62 12.44
N CYS A 86 21.31 -4.95 11.16
CA CYS A 86 20.93 -6.25 10.61
C CYS A 86 21.69 -7.44 11.21
N ASN A 87 22.91 -7.22 11.74
CA ASN A 87 23.73 -8.30 12.29
C ASN A 87 23.54 -8.48 13.81
N THR A 88 23.30 -7.37 14.54
CA THR A 88 23.34 -7.36 16.01
C THR A 88 21.97 -7.31 16.67
N SER A 89 20.91 -6.89 15.96
CA SER A 89 19.56 -6.88 16.51
C SER A 89 19.05 -8.30 16.82
N ALA A 90 18.38 -8.45 17.96
CA ALA A 90 17.69 -9.69 18.29
C ALA A 90 16.55 -9.95 17.32
N VAL A 91 16.38 -11.19 16.90
CA VAL A 91 15.20 -11.63 16.11
C VAL A 91 14.50 -12.72 16.91
N LEU A 92 13.26 -12.45 17.29
CA LEU A 92 12.42 -13.36 18.05
C LEU A 92 11.25 -13.80 17.16
N THR A 93 10.74 -15.02 17.36
CA THR A 93 9.60 -15.55 16.64
C THR A 93 8.60 -16.17 17.60
N SER A 94 7.30 -15.91 17.41
CA SER A 94 6.18 -16.51 18.13
C SER A 94 5.08 -16.77 17.10
N ILE A 95 5.11 -17.93 16.46
CA ILE A 95 4.23 -18.31 15.37
C ILE A 95 3.39 -19.50 15.80
N ASP A 96 2.08 -19.37 15.64
CA ASP A 96 1.09 -20.43 15.85
C ASP A 96 0.50 -20.91 14.51
N GLU A 97 -0.22 -22.04 14.52
CA GLU A 97 -1.03 -22.47 13.38
C GLU A 97 -2.35 -21.70 13.34
N GLN A 98 -2.93 -21.56 12.13
CA GLN A 98 -4.26 -20.94 11.99
C GLN A 98 -5.32 -21.74 12.78
N SER A 99 -6.23 -21.03 13.47
CA SER A 99 -7.35 -21.64 14.17
C SER A 99 -8.18 -22.56 13.27
N PRO A 100 -8.45 -23.81 13.67
CA PRO A 100 -9.32 -24.73 12.93
C PRO A 100 -10.74 -24.16 12.70
N ASP A 101 -11.26 -23.35 13.62
CA ASP A 101 -12.59 -22.75 13.50
C ASP A 101 -12.65 -21.72 12.37
N ILE A 102 -11.58 -20.95 12.18
CA ILE A 102 -11.45 -20.03 11.06
C ILE A 102 -11.28 -20.80 9.75
N ALA A 103 -10.45 -21.84 9.73
CA ALA A 103 -10.18 -22.65 8.54
C ALA A 103 -11.46 -23.27 7.97
N MET A 104 -12.39 -23.75 8.81
CA MET A 104 -13.66 -24.32 8.35
C MET A 104 -14.49 -23.37 7.49
N GLY A 105 -14.52 -22.08 7.80
CA GLY A 105 -15.28 -21.07 7.05
C GLY A 105 -14.60 -20.63 5.77
N VAL A 106 -13.26 -20.68 5.75
CA VAL A 106 -12.45 -20.26 4.60
C VAL A 106 -12.31 -21.37 3.57
N ASP A 107 -12.12 -22.61 4.03
CA ASP A 107 -11.84 -23.76 3.15
C ASP A 107 -13.11 -24.32 2.48
N ALA A 108 -14.30 -24.02 3.01
CA ALA A 108 -15.59 -24.34 2.39
C ALA A 108 -16.59 -23.23 2.68
N ALA A 109 -16.85 -22.40 1.70
CA ALA A 109 -17.83 -21.31 1.79
C ALA A 109 -19.24 -21.84 2.09
N LEU A 110 -20.11 -20.97 2.62
CA LEU A 110 -21.49 -21.34 2.94
C LEU A 110 -22.21 -21.88 1.72
N GLU A 111 -22.05 -21.25 0.56
CA GLU A 111 -22.64 -21.63 -0.73
C GLU A 111 -22.20 -23.04 -1.15
N ALA A 112 -20.90 -23.37 -0.96
CA ALA A 112 -20.38 -24.70 -1.25
C ALA A 112 -20.96 -25.79 -0.33
N ARG A 113 -21.30 -25.44 0.92
CA ARG A 113 -21.92 -26.35 1.90
C ARG A 113 -23.41 -26.59 1.61
N GLU A 114 -24.09 -25.63 0.99
CA GLU A 114 -25.52 -25.73 0.64
C GLU A 114 -25.76 -26.40 -0.72
N GLY A 115 -24.70 -26.71 -1.49
CA GLY A 115 -24.77 -27.56 -2.68
C GLY A 115 -24.91 -26.81 -4.02
N ASP A 116 -24.77 -25.51 -4.03
CA ASP A 116 -24.79 -24.68 -5.25
C ASP A 116 -23.32 -24.35 -5.60
N MET A 117 -22.72 -25.16 -6.48
CA MET A 117 -21.26 -25.14 -6.67
C MET A 117 -20.85 -24.63 -8.05
N ASP A 118 -20.39 -23.39 -8.11
CA ASP A 118 -19.34 -22.92 -9.04
C ASP A 118 -17.96 -23.05 -8.33
N GLU A 119 -16.86 -23.29 -9.06
CA GLU A 119 -15.48 -23.34 -8.50
C GLU A 119 -15.12 -22.06 -7.72
N ALA A 120 -15.70 -20.91 -8.07
CA ALA A 120 -15.44 -19.64 -7.39
C ALA A 120 -16.20 -19.51 -6.06
N ASP A 121 -17.17 -20.36 -5.77
CA ASP A 121 -17.86 -20.44 -4.48
C ASP A 121 -17.16 -21.36 -3.48
N ALA A 122 -16.03 -21.98 -3.87
CA ALA A 122 -15.31 -22.91 -3.01
C ALA A 122 -14.68 -22.24 -1.79
N ILE A 123 -14.24 -20.96 -1.89
CA ILE A 123 -13.54 -20.24 -0.83
C ILE A 123 -14.42 -19.12 -0.29
N GLY A 124 -14.75 -19.20 1.02
CA GLY A 124 -15.40 -18.11 1.72
C GLY A 124 -14.44 -16.98 2.10
N ALA A 125 -14.96 -15.79 2.36
CA ALA A 125 -14.16 -14.70 2.88
C ALA A 125 -13.54 -15.08 4.24
N GLY A 126 -12.24 -14.78 4.42
CA GLY A 126 -11.50 -15.14 5.63
C GLY A 126 -11.89 -14.32 6.86
N ASP A 127 -12.58 -13.21 6.66
CA ASP A 127 -13.11 -12.34 7.70
C ASP A 127 -14.30 -11.55 7.17
N GLN A 128 -15.07 -10.95 8.08
CA GLN A 128 -15.97 -9.85 7.75
C GLN A 128 -15.18 -8.58 7.52
N GLY A 129 -15.70 -7.65 6.72
CA GLY A 129 -15.07 -6.35 6.54
C GLY A 129 -15.58 -5.59 5.33
N MET A 130 -15.12 -4.36 5.23
CA MET A 130 -15.34 -3.50 4.07
C MET A 130 -14.01 -3.03 3.51
N MET A 131 -13.88 -3.05 2.19
CA MET A 131 -12.67 -2.66 1.46
C MET A 131 -13.00 -1.58 0.48
N PHE A 132 -12.09 -0.65 0.26
CA PHE A 132 -12.26 0.47 -0.65
C PHE A 132 -11.21 0.48 -1.73
N GLY A 133 -11.66 0.77 -2.96
CA GLY A 133 -10.80 1.12 -4.08
C GLY A 133 -11.11 2.53 -4.55
N TYR A 134 -10.11 3.23 -5.07
CA TYR A 134 -10.28 4.58 -5.58
C TYR A 134 -9.41 4.81 -6.82
N ALA A 135 -9.90 5.65 -7.72
CA ALA A 135 -9.13 6.17 -8.83
C ALA A 135 -9.62 7.58 -9.20
N THR A 136 -8.73 8.38 -9.75
CA THR A 136 -8.99 9.73 -10.28
C THR A 136 -8.12 9.98 -11.49
N ASN A 137 -8.55 10.85 -12.39
CA ASN A 137 -7.80 11.23 -13.58
C ASN A 137 -6.77 12.36 -13.32
N GLU A 138 -6.41 12.61 -12.05
CA GLU A 138 -5.44 13.66 -11.68
C GLU A 138 -4.01 13.35 -12.10
N THR A 139 -3.64 12.08 -12.17
CA THR A 139 -2.31 11.60 -12.55
C THR A 139 -2.42 10.47 -13.58
N GLU A 140 -1.35 10.20 -14.31
CA GLU A 140 -1.27 9.09 -15.27
C GLU A 140 -1.43 7.71 -14.65
N SER A 141 -1.10 7.58 -13.34
CA SER A 141 -1.30 6.36 -12.57
C SER A 141 -2.70 6.22 -11.99
N TYR A 142 -3.58 7.20 -12.24
CA TYR A 142 -4.93 7.28 -11.67
C TYR A 142 -4.94 7.39 -10.14
N MET A 143 -3.91 7.99 -9.56
CA MET A 143 -3.80 8.29 -8.13
C MET A 143 -4.07 9.76 -7.83
N PRO A 144 -4.55 10.09 -6.62
CA PRO A 144 -4.63 11.47 -6.16
C PRO A 144 -3.26 12.14 -6.16
N LEU A 145 -3.17 13.37 -6.66
CA LEU A 145 -1.90 14.08 -6.80
C LEU A 145 -1.12 14.22 -5.48
N PRO A 146 -1.74 14.55 -4.31
CA PRO A 146 -0.99 14.74 -3.07
C PRO A 146 -0.22 13.50 -2.63
N VAL A 147 -0.85 12.32 -2.64
CA VAL A 147 -0.20 11.06 -2.24
C VAL A 147 0.81 10.60 -3.29
N TYR A 148 0.51 10.80 -4.57
CA TYR A 148 1.42 10.50 -5.67
C TYR A 148 2.74 11.28 -5.51
N LEU A 149 2.66 12.58 -5.25
CA LEU A 149 3.85 13.41 -5.01
C LEU A 149 4.56 13.02 -3.71
N ALA A 150 3.82 12.75 -2.63
CA ALA A 150 4.41 12.34 -1.36
C ALA A 150 5.22 11.03 -1.50
N HIS A 151 4.70 10.02 -2.20
CA HIS A 151 5.45 8.81 -2.52
C HIS A 151 6.67 9.07 -3.40
N GLY A 152 6.54 9.94 -4.40
CA GLY A 152 7.66 10.35 -5.25
C GLY A 152 8.81 10.94 -4.44
N LEU A 153 8.51 11.82 -3.49
CA LEU A 153 9.50 12.46 -2.62
C LEU A 153 10.25 11.46 -1.73
N THR A 154 9.52 10.56 -1.07
CA THR A 154 10.16 9.54 -0.19
C THR A 154 10.97 8.52 -0.98
N ARG A 155 10.51 8.14 -2.17
CA ARG A 155 11.27 7.29 -3.10
C ARG A 155 12.55 7.99 -3.55
N ARG A 156 12.48 9.26 -3.93
CA ARG A 156 13.65 10.04 -4.35
C ARG A 156 14.69 10.18 -3.24
N LEU A 157 14.27 10.41 -1.99
CA LEU A 157 15.17 10.41 -0.84
C LEU A 157 15.95 9.08 -0.73
N THR A 158 15.26 7.96 -0.88
CA THR A 158 15.86 6.63 -0.83
C THR A 158 16.83 6.36 -1.99
N GLU A 159 16.49 6.79 -3.20
CA GLU A 159 17.37 6.69 -4.36
C GLU A 159 18.69 7.45 -4.15
N LEU A 160 18.61 8.71 -3.68
CA LEU A 160 19.79 9.54 -3.41
C LEU A 160 20.65 9.00 -2.28
N ARG A 161 20.04 8.39 -1.27
CA ARG A 161 20.74 7.70 -0.19
C ARG A 161 21.45 6.45 -0.68
N LYS A 162 20.74 5.57 -1.41
CA LYS A 162 21.28 4.29 -1.88
C LYS A 162 22.34 4.45 -2.96
N SER A 163 22.21 5.46 -3.83
CA SER A 163 23.25 5.80 -4.82
C SER A 163 24.51 6.43 -4.19
N GLY A 164 24.39 6.94 -2.96
CA GLY A 164 25.47 7.68 -2.29
C GLY A 164 25.62 9.13 -2.77
N GLU A 165 24.72 9.63 -3.63
CA GLU A 165 24.74 11.02 -4.12
C GLU A 165 24.56 12.01 -2.96
N ILE A 166 23.75 11.65 -1.95
CA ILE A 166 23.69 12.37 -0.68
C ILE A 166 24.13 11.41 0.44
N SER A 167 25.42 11.39 0.70
CA SER A 167 26.08 10.39 1.58
C SER A 167 25.76 10.52 3.07
N TYR A 168 25.16 11.63 3.49
CA TYR A 168 24.76 11.84 4.88
C TYR A 168 23.32 11.40 5.19
N LEU A 169 22.51 11.06 4.18
CA LEU A 169 21.14 10.55 4.42
C LEU A 169 21.18 9.18 5.11
N LEU A 170 20.25 8.99 6.04
CA LEU A 170 19.98 7.73 6.73
C LEU A 170 18.58 7.21 6.34
N PRO A 171 18.25 5.94 6.67
CA PRO A 171 17.09 5.29 6.06
C PRO A 171 15.72 5.88 6.42
N ASP A 172 15.54 6.45 7.61
CA ASP A 172 14.23 6.96 8.07
C ASP A 172 13.91 8.34 7.48
N GLY A 173 12.66 8.52 7.11
CA GLY A 173 12.19 9.80 6.59
C GLY A 173 10.71 9.81 6.28
N LYS A 174 10.16 11.03 6.21
CA LYS A 174 8.75 11.31 5.93
C LYS A 174 8.62 12.46 4.95
N SER A 175 7.57 12.41 4.15
CA SER A 175 7.13 13.54 3.32
C SER A 175 5.67 13.86 3.59
N GLN A 176 5.29 15.11 3.39
CA GLN A 176 3.90 15.55 3.38
C GLN A 176 3.74 16.61 2.30
N VAL A 177 2.71 16.48 1.48
CA VAL A 177 2.42 17.42 0.39
C VAL A 177 1.01 17.94 0.55
N THR A 178 0.88 19.27 0.58
CA THR A 178 -0.40 19.99 0.57
C THR A 178 -0.63 20.58 -0.80
N VAL A 179 -1.71 20.13 -1.46
CA VAL A 179 -2.12 20.60 -2.80
C VAL A 179 -3.33 21.53 -2.66
N GLU A 180 -3.31 22.64 -3.35
CA GLU A 180 -4.46 23.52 -3.53
C GLU A 180 -5.30 23.04 -4.72
N TYR A 181 -6.60 22.89 -4.47
CA TYR A 181 -7.58 22.52 -5.47
C TYR A 181 -8.51 23.70 -5.77
N GLU A 182 -8.81 23.92 -7.03
CA GLU A 182 -9.85 24.81 -7.49
C GLU A 182 -10.86 24.06 -8.36
N ASN A 183 -12.13 24.08 -7.95
CA ASN A 183 -13.21 23.34 -8.63
C ASN A 183 -12.85 21.85 -8.84
N GLU A 184 -12.40 21.20 -7.77
CA GLU A 184 -12.00 19.79 -7.71
C GLU A 184 -10.76 19.41 -8.58
N LYS A 185 -10.05 20.39 -9.13
CA LYS A 185 -8.82 20.17 -9.89
C LYS A 185 -7.59 20.68 -9.13
N PRO A 186 -6.49 19.93 -9.09
CA PRO A 186 -5.26 20.41 -8.47
C PRO A 186 -4.68 21.58 -9.28
N VAL A 187 -4.26 22.65 -8.61
CA VAL A 187 -3.75 23.87 -9.26
C VAL A 187 -2.33 24.23 -8.85
N ARG A 188 -1.92 23.97 -7.61
CA ARG A 188 -0.57 24.21 -7.10
C ARG A 188 -0.26 23.44 -5.84
N VAL A 189 1.01 23.30 -5.52
CA VAL A 189 1.47 22.81 -4.22
C VAL A 189 1.63 23.98 -3.27
N ASP A 190 0.86 23.98 -2.18
CA ASP A 190 0.92 25.02 -1.16
C ASP A 190 2.08 24.82 -0.18
N ALA A 191 2.31 23.56 0.24
CA ALA A 191 3.37 23.25 1.19
C ALA A 191 3.97 21.85 0.94
N VAL A 192 5.27 21.75 1.18
CA VAL A 192 6.02 20.48 1.20
C VAL A 192 6.74 20.39 2.54
N VAL A 193 6.52 19.30 3.27
CA VAL A 193 7.24 18.96 4.50
C VAL A 193 8.10 17.74 4.22
N ILE A 194 9.40 17.81 4.52
CA ILE A 194 10.32 16.68 4.49
C ILE A 194 11.02 16.59 5.84
N SER A 195 10.92 15.42 6.46
CA SER A 195 11.75 15.06 7.62
C SER A 195 12.61 13.88 7.22
N THR A 196 13.93 14.05 7.20
CA THR A 196 14.85 12.99 6.80
C THR A 196 15.94 12.80 7.83
N GLN A 197 16.18 11.56 8.21
CA GLN A 197 17.26 11.17 9.10
C GLN A 197 18.61 11.41 8.42
N HIS A 198 19.57 11.91 9.17
CA HIS A 198 20.87 12.29 8.64
C HIS A 198 22.01 12.02 9.64
N LYS A 199 23.24 11.91 9.15
CA LYS A 199 24.45 11.84 9.97
C LYS A 199 24.68 13.18 10.67
N GLY A 200 25.33 13.12 11.83
CA GLY A 200 25.49 14.28 12.71
C GLY A 200 26.37 15.43 12.18
N GLU A 201 27.19 15.16 11.16
CA GLU A 201 28.05 16.15 10.49
C GLU A 201 27.34 17.04 9.48
N ALA A 202 26.16 16.66 9.00
CA ALA A 202 25.40 17.46 8.02
C ALA A 202 24.75 18.69 8.68
N THR A 203 24.89 19.86 8.06
CA THR A 203 24.25 21.09 8.53
C THR A 203 22.80 21.19 8.00
N LEU A 204 21.95 21.92 8.71
CA LEU A 204 20.56 22.11 8.29
C LEU A 204 20.45 22.89 6.98
N GLU A 205 21.34 23.84 6.74
CA GLU A 205 21.41 24.61 5.50
C GLU A 205 21.70 23.67 4.31
N GLN A 206 22.70 22.81 4.44
CA GLN A 206 23.06 21.82 3.42
C GLN A 206 21.88 20.86 3.15
N ILE A 207 21.26 20.33 4.22
CA ILE A 207 20.11 19.43 4.08
C ILE A 207 18.95 20.14 3.36
N ARG A 208 18.67 21.39 3.73
CA ARG A 208 17.60 22.18 3.12
C ARG A 208 17.86 22.40 1.63
N GLU A 209 19.06 22.81 1.25
CA GLU A 209 19.45 23.07 -0.13
C GLU A 209 19.36 21.79 -0.96
N ASP A 210 20.01 20.71 -0.51
CA ASP A 210 20.02 19.42 -1.21
C ASP A 210 18.61 18.85 -1.38
N VAL A 211 17.75 18.92 -0.34
CA VAL A 211 16.39 18.39 -0.42
C VAL A 211 15.54 19.22 -1.40
N ILE A 212 15.65 20.54 -1.40
CA ILE A 212 14.90 21.36 -2.35
C ILE A 212 15.35 21.07 -3.79
N GLU A 213 16.67 21.11 -4.04
CA GLU A 213 17.20 21.04 -5.41
C GLU A 213 17.20 19.59 -5.98
N LYS A 214 17.50 18.58 -5.15
CA LYS A 214 17.70 17.20 -5.60
C LYS A 214 16.50 16.28 -5.35
N VAL A 215 15.59 16.66 -4.43
CA VAL A 215 14.41 15.85 -4.11
C VAL A 215 13.12 16.52 -4.59
N ILE A 216 12.83 17.75 -4.15
CA ILE A 216 11.53 18.38 -4.39
C ILE A 216 11.37 18.80 -5.84
N LYS A 217 12.29 19.61 -6.37
CA LYS A 217 12.21 20.13 -7.74
C LYS A 217 12.23 19.05 -8.84
N PRO A 218 12.98 17.93 -8.72
CA PRO A 218 12.92 16.86 -9.71
C PRO A 218 11.64 16.01 -9.65
N VAL A 219 10.94 15.98 -8.51
CA VAL A 219 9.74 15.15 -8.31
C VAL A 219 8.45 15.92 -8.58
N ILE A 220 8.38 17.17 -8.12
CA ILE A 220 7.18 17.99 -8.28
C ILE A 220 7.31 18.80 -9.57
N PRO A 221 6.39 18.62 -10.55
CA PRO A 221 6.44 19.38 -11.80
C PRO A 221 6.43 20.90 -11.54
N ALA A 222 7.23 21.64 -12.32
CA ALA A 222 7.46 23.06 -12.08
C ALA A 222 6.19 23.91 -12.14
N GLU A 223 5.19 23.49 -12.91
CA GLU A 223 3.88 24.15 -12.99
C GLU A 223 3.08 24.13 -11.68
N PHE A 224 3.39 23.22 -10.76
CA PHE A 224 2.76 23.17 -9.44
C PHE A 224 3.53 23.92 -8.37
N LEU A 225 4.75 24.40 -8.65
CA LEU A 225 5.58 25.15 -7.70
C LEU A 225 5.57 26.65 -8.06
N ASP A 226 5.39 27.50 -7.07
CA ASP A 226 5.45 28.95 -7.22
C ASP A 226 6.19 29.63 -6.06
N GLU A 227 6.29 30.96 -6.10
CA GLU A 227 6.95 31.77 -5.07
C GLU A 227 6.28 31.68 -3.69
N ASN A 228 5.03 31.23 -3.63
CA ASN A 228 4.25 31.08 -2.39
C ASN A 228 4.31 29.65 -1.83
N THR A 229 4.95 28.73 -2.54
CA THR A 229 5.13 27.34 -2.07
C THR A 229 6.03 27.32 -0.83
N LYS A 230 5.54 26.74 0.25
CA LYS A 230 6.24 26.67 1.55
C LYS A 230 7.06 25.40 1.65
N TYR A 231 8.31 25.49 2.07
CA TYR A 231 9.21 24.34 2.26
C TYR A 231 9.59 24.21 3.73
N PHE A 232 9.18 23.11 4.36
CA PHE A 232 9.51 22.75 5.75
C PHE A 232 10.44 21.53 5.75
N ILE A 233 11.75 21.78 5.80
CA ILE A 233 12.77 20.73 5.76
C ILE A 233 13.37 20.58 7.15
N ASN A 234 13.25 19.38 7.75
CA ASN A 234 13.64 19.09 9.13
C ASN A 234 13.24 20.23 10.10
N PRO A 235 11.96 20.61 10.20
CA PRO A 235 11.54 21.80 10.93
C PRO A 235 11.83 21.73 12.44
N THR A 236 12.02 20.53 12.99
CA THR A 236 12.46 20.31 14.38
C THR A 236 13.96 20.53 14.58
N GLY A 237 14.72 20.72 13.49
CA GLY A 237 16.17 20.84 13.48
C GLY A 237 16.85 19.50 13.25
N ARG A 238 17.48 18.93 14.26
CA ARG A 238 18.30 17.73 14.15
C ARG A 238 17.44 16.46 14.12
N PHE A 239 17.70 15.57 13.13
CA PHE A 239 17.08 14.24 13.02
C PHE A 239 18.18 13.17 12.81
N VAL A 240 18.98 12.91 13.84
CA VAL A 240 20.07 11.90 13.83
C VAL A 240 19.59 10.58 14.41
N ILE A 241 18.82 10.61 15.49
CA ILE A 241 18.19 9.42 16.06
C ILE A 241 16.88 9.19 15.30
N GLY A 242 16.75 8.04 14.66
CA GLY A 242 15.57 7.64 13.88
C GLY A 242 15.49 6.13 13.74
N GLY A 243 14.60 5.66 12.86
CA GLY A 243 14.33 4.24 12.73
C GLY A 243 13.80 3.62 14.02
N PRO A 244 13.93 2.29 14.22
CA PRO A 244 13.43 1.60 15.42
C PRO A 244 13.99 2.07 16.77
N GLN A 245 15.10 2.83 16.76
CA GLN A 245 15.61 3.50 17.95
C GLN A 245 14.81 4.74 18.32
N GLY A 246 14.31 5.47 17.31
CA GLY A 246 13.56 6.70 17.52
C GLY A 246 12.10 6.44 17.87
N ASP A 247 11.48 5.45 17.22
CA ASP A 247 10.08 5.06 17.40
C ASP A 247 9.91 3.57 17.08
N THR A 248 8.93 2.94 17.72
CA THR A 248 8.59 1.55 17.45
C THR A 248 7.90 1.40 16.10
N GLY A 249 8.10 0.24 15.45
CA GLY A 249 7.39 -0.14 14.23
C GLY A 249 6.47 -1.31 14.44
N LEU A 250 5.33 -1.30 13.75
CA LEU A 250 4.39 -2.41 13.75
C LEU A 250 3.75 -2.54 12.37
N THR A 251 3.59 -3.77 11.90
CA THR A 251 2.88 -4.08 10.66
C THR A 251 1.47 -3.49 10.66
N GLY A 252 1.08 -2.87 9.54
CA GLY A 252 -0.27 -2.35 9.36
C GLY A 252 -0.58 -1.02 10.05
N ARG A 253 0.43 -0.23 10.41
CA ARG A 253 0.23 1.11 11.00
C ARG A 253 0.38 2.28 10.03
N LYS A 254 0.55 2.00 8.74
CA LYS A 254 0.65 3.02 7.67
C LYS A 254 -0.39 2.80 6.57
N ILE A 255 -1.59 2.34 6.95
CA ILE A 255 -2.66 1.94 6.03
C ILE A 255 -3.14 3.06 5.10
N ILE A 256 -3.06 4.30 5.52
CA ILE A 256 -3.43 5.46 4.69
C ILE A 256 -2.32 5.79 3.69
N VAL A 257 -1.05 5.64 4.10
CA VAL A 257 0.13 5.73 3.20
C VAL A 257 0.10 4.60 2.17
N ASP A 258 -0.30 3.41 2.58
CA ASP A 258 -0.41 2.24 1.69
C ASP A 258 -1.46 2.38 0.60
N THR A 259 -2.46 3.26 0.79
CA THR A 259 -3.63 3.40 -0.07
C THR A 259 -3.67 4.75 -0.80
N TYR A 260 -4.54 5.66 -0.40
CA TYR A 260 -4.85 6.86 -1.19
C TYR A 260 -4.54 8.18 -0.45
N GLY A 261 -3.74 8.15 0.61
CA GLY A 261 -3.32 9.35 1.34
C GLY A 261 -4.46 10.14 1.98
N GLY A 262 -5.58 9.48 2.28
CA GLY A 262 -6.76 10.08 2.88
C GLY A 262 -7.80 10.61 1.89
N MET A 263 -7.57 10.51 0.56
CA MET A 263 -8.53 10.97 -0.44
C MET A 263 -9.76 10.05 -0.53
N ALA A 264 -9.58 8.76 -0.30
CA ALA A 264 -10.63 7.76 -0.25
C ALA A 264 -10.92 7.32 1.19
N ARG A 265 -12.08 6.71 1.40
CA ARG A 265 -12.40 5.98 2.62
C ARG A 265 -11.46 4.78 2.79
N HIS A 266 -11.36 4.26 4.01
CA HIS A 266 -10.59 3.06 4.32
C HIS A 266 -11.38 2.15 5.26
N GLY A 267 -11.34 0.85 5.00
CA GLY A 267 -12.04 -0.14 5.82
C GLY A 267 -11.35 -0.53 7.13
N GLY A 268 -10.10 -0.11 7.31
CA GLY A 268 -9.28 -0.38 8.50
C GLY A 268 -8.35 -1.57 8.38
N GLY A 269 -8.53 -2.46 7.39
CA GLY A 269 -7.69 -3.65 7.20
C GLY A 269 -6.28 -3.32 6.68
N ALA A 270 -5.26 -3.87 7.34
CA ALA A 270 -3.88 -3.81 6.88
C ALA A 270 -3.62 -4.87 5.81
N PHE A 271 -2.63 -4.61 4.93
CA PHE A 271 -2.28 -5.50 3.82
C PHE A 271 -1.10 -6.41 4.12
N SER A 272 0.03 -5.83 4.54
CA SER A 272 1.30 -6.54 4.69
C SER A 272 1.19 -7.71 5.66
N GLY A 273 1.87 -8.80 5.33
CA GLY A 273 1.87 -10.05 6.09
C GLY A 273 0.67 -10.96 5.88
N LYS A 274 -0.32 -10.54 5.09
CA LYS A 274 -1.53 -11.32 4.80
C LYS A 274 -1.48 -11.97 3.43
N ASP A 275 -1.76 -13.29 3.35
CA ASP A 275 -1.93 -13.99 2.08
C ASP A 275 -3.24 -13.58 1.37
N CYS A 276 -3.38 -13.95 0.10
CA CYS A 276 -4.49 -13.53 -0.76
C CYS A 276 -5.88 -14.03 -0.35
N THR A 277 -6.00 -14.92 0.62
CA THR A 277 -7.31 -15.36 1.15
C THR A 277 -7.90 -14.38 2.15
N LYS A 278 -7.09 -13.45 2.66
CA LYS A 278 -7.54 -12.36 3.52
C LYS A 278 -8.09 -11.23 2.63
N VAL A 279 -9.41 -11.06 2.67
CA VAL A 279 -10.14 -10.06 1.85
C VAL A 279 -9.74 -8.62 2.16
N ASP A 280 -9.20 -8.32 3.34
CA ASP A 280 -8.61 -7.02 3.64
C ASP A 280 -7.61 -6.60 2.57
N ARG A 281 -6.80 -7.55 2.08
CA ARG A 281 -5.82 -7.32 1.02
C ARG A 281 -6.41 -7.55 -0.36
N SER A 282 -6.90 -8.74 -0.65
CA SER A 282 -7.38 -9.11 -1.98
C SER A 282 -8.60 -8.30 -2.41
N GLY A 283 -9.54 -8.04 -1.51
CA GLY A 283 -10.71 -7.21 -1.77
C GLY A 283 -10.37 -5.76 -2.05
N ALA A 284 -9.40 -5.18 -1.31
CA ALA A 284 -8.92 -3.82 -1.57
C ALA A 284 -8.20 -3.72 -2.94
N TYR A 285 -7.42 -4.74 -3.33
CA TYR A 285 -6.80 -4.80 -4.65
C TYR A 285 -7.83 -4.94 -5.77
N ALA A 286 -8.86 -5.78 -5.59
CA ALA A 286 -9.96 -5.89 -6.53
C ALA A 286 -10.75 -4.57 -6.65
N ALA A 287 -11.05 -3.92 -5.54
CA ALA A 287 -11.74 -2.63 -5.54
C ALA A 287 -10.94 -1.54 -6.28
N ARG A 288 -9.60 -1.50 -6.10
CA ARG A 288 -8.70 -0.63 -6.89
C ARG A 288 -8.77 -0.96 -8.38
N TYR A 289 -8.70 -2.23 -8.73
CA TYR A 289 -8.76 -2.69 -10.11
C TYR A 289 -10.05 -2.25 -10.80
N VAL A 290 -11.20 -2.38 -10.13
CA VAL A 290 -12.50 -1.91 -10.62
C VAL A 290 -12.50 -0.39 -10.78
N ALA A 291 -12.18 0.37 -9.74
CA ALA A 291 -12.20 1.84 -9.77
C ALA A 291 -11.29 2.40 -10.87
N LYS A 292 -10.08 1.84 -11.02
CA LYS A 292 -9.13 2.26 -12.04
C LYS A 292 -9.65 2.04 -13.46
N ASN A 293 -10.26 0.87 -13.73
CA ASN A 293 -10.83 0.57 -15.04
C ASN A 293 -12.05 1.46 -15.37
N ILE A 294 -12.87 1.82 -14.38
CA ILE A 294 -14.00 2.76 -14.58
C ILE A 294 -13.48 4.13 -15.04
N VAL A 295 -12.49 4.69 -14.32
CA VAL A 295 -11.93 6.01 -14.67
C VAL A 295 -11.18 5.96 -15.99
N ALA A 296 -10.39 4.92 -16.24
CA ALA A 296 -9.66 4.73 -17.48
C ALA A 296 -10.59 4.50 -18.70
N ALA A 297 -11.77 3.92 -18.49
CA ALA A 297 -12.81 3.81 -19.51
C ALA A 297 -13.47 5.16 -19.84
N GLY A 298 -13.15 6.23 -19.09
CA GLY A 298 -13.77 7.55 -19.25
C GLY A 298 -15.20 7.63 -18.76
N LEU A 299 -15.64 6.68 -17.92
CA LEU A 299 -17.01 6.64 -17.40
C LEU A 299 -17.23 7.61 -16.24
N ALA A 300 -16.15 8.00 -15.55
CA ALA A 300 -16.13 9.03 -14.52
C ALA A 300 -14.75 9.67 -14.43
N ASP A 301 -14.64 10.89 -13.87
CA ASP A 301 -13.34 11.53 -13.62
C ASP A 301 -12.70 11.03 -12.33
N ARG A 302 -13.49 10.56 -11.37
CA ARG A 302 -13.08 9.87 -10.14
C ARG A 302 -14.12 8.84 -9.73
N CYS A 303 -13.67 7.79 -9.07
CA CYS A 303 -14.54 6.70 -8.65
C CYS A 303 -14.01 6.07 -7.36
N GLU A 304 -14.89 5.83 -6.41
CA GLU A 304 -14.66 4.99 -5.23
C GLU A 304 -15.54 3.75 -5.32
N VAL A 305 -14.97 2.60 -5.01
CA VAL A 305 -15.67 1.30 -4.97
C VAL A 305 -15.56 0.75 -3.56
N GLN A 306 -16.69 0.40 -2.95
CA GLN A 306 -16.73 -0.34 -1.69
C GLN A 306 -17.16 -1.77 -1.95
N LEU A 307 -16.40 -2.71 -1.38
CA LEU A 307 -16.77 -4.13 -1.27
C LEU A 307 -16.95 -4.48 0.21
N ALA A 308 -17.98 -5.26 0.52
CA ALA A 308 -18.19 -5.77 1.88
C ALA A 308 -18.38 -7.28 1.85
N TYR A 309 -17.78 -7.98 2.82
CA TYR A 309 -17.85 -9.43 2.95
C TYR A 309 -18.32 -9.84 4.34
N ALA A 310 -18.94 -11.02 4.44
CA ALA A 310 -19.18 -11.74 5.67
C ALA A 310 -18.24 -12.94 5.74
N ILE A 311 -17.74 -13.26 6.94
CA ILE A 311 -16.85 -14.42 7.15
C ILE A 311 -17.51 -15.71 6.65
N GLY A 312 -16.77 -16.51 5.91
CA GLY A 312 -17.23 -17.79 5.39
C GLY A 312 -18.26 -17.72 4.26
N VAL A 313 -18.53 -16.54 3.70
CA VAL A 313 -19.42 -16.33 2.54
C VAL A 313 -18.60 -15.93 1.34
N ALA A 314 -18.87 -16.52 0.18
CA ALA A 314 -18.13 -16.22 -1.04
C ALA A 314 -18.64 -14.94 -1.72
N GLN A 315 -19.95 -14.77 -1.81
CA GLN A 315 -20.53 -13.57 -2.45
C GLN A 315 -20.31 -12.32 -1.59
N PRO A 316 -19.90 -11.18 -2.17
CA PRO A 316 -19.88 -9.91 -1.43
C PRO A 316 -21.29 -9.55 -0.94
N VAL A 317 -21.40 -9.13 0.32
CA VAL A 317 -22.67 -8.67 0.92
C VAL A 317 -23.16 -7.39 0.26
N SER A 318 -22.24 -6.53 -0.18
CA SER A 318 -22.56 -5.33 -0.94
C SER A 318 -21.40 -4.91 -1.85
N VAL A 319 -21.77 -4.28 -2.98
CA VAL A 319 -20.87 -3.61 -3.92
C VAL A 319 -21.44 -2.22 -4.16
N LEU A 320 -20.70 -1.18 -3.80
CA LEU A 320 -21.09 0.21 -4.04
C LEU A 320 -20.08 0.85 -5.00
N VAL A 321 -20.61 1.58 -6.00
CA VAL A 321 -19.84 2.45 -6.89
C VAL A 321 -20.29 3.88 -6.63
N ASP A 322 -19.37 4.78 -6.29
CA ASP A 322 -19.63 6.21 -6.08
C ASP A 322 -18.70 7.01 -6.99
N THR A 323 -19.26 7.75 -7.91
CA THR A 323 -18.52 8.58 -8.86
C THR A 323 -18.43 10.05 -8.45
N PHE A 324 -18.95 10.39 -7.26
CA PHE A 324 -18.97 11.76 -6.73
C PHE A 324 -19.62 12.78 -7.70
N GLY A 325 -20.59 12.33 -8.49
CA GLY A 325 -21.26 13.14 -9.49
C GLY A 325 -20.39 13.50 -10.71
N THR A 326 -19.29 12.80 -10.94
CA THR A 326 -18.42 13.00 -12.12
C THR A 326 -18.68 11.99 -13.25
N ASN A 327 -19.69 11.13 -13.09
CA ASN A 327 -20.09 10.13 -14.06
C ASN A 327 -20.50 10.76 -15.41
N LYS A 328 -20.17 10.07 -16.50
CA LYS A 328 -20.52 10.45 -17.87
C LYS A 328 -21.73 9.66 -18.40
N VAL A 329 -22.10 8.59 -17.71
CA VAL A 329 -23.28 7.76 -17.91
C VAL A 329 -23.97 7.55 -16.57
N GLU A 330 -25.19 7.03 -16.55
CA GLU A 330 -25.92 6.75 -15.30
C GLU A 330 -25.11 5.81 -14.39
N GLU A 331 -24.97 6.17 -13.11
CA GLU A 331 -24.16 5.43 -12.15
C GLU A 331 -24.64 3.99 -11.95
N GLU A 332 -25.97 3.77 -12.04
CA GLU A 332 -26.59 2.43 -12.00
C GLU A 332 -26.09 1.54 -13.15
N LYS A 333 -25.89 2.10 -14.34
CA LYS A 333 -25.33 1.37 -15.49
C LYS A 333 -23.86 0.99 -15.23
N ILE A 334 -23.09 1.88 -14.61
CA ILE A 334 -21.69 1.58 -14.24
C ILE A 334 -21.67 0.44 -13.21
N ALA A 335 -22.50 0.52 -12.17
CA ALA A 335 -22.59 -0.51 -11.14
C ALA A 335 -22.98 -1.87 -11.72
N LYS A 336 -23.96 -1.90 -12.62
CA LYS A 336 -24.37 -3.12 -13.34
C LYS A 336 -23.21 -3.69 -14.17
N ALA A 337 -22.54 -2.84 -14.96
CA ALA A 337 -21.39 -3.26 -15.77
C ALA A 337 -20.25 -3.83 -14.92
N VAL A 338 -20.03 -3.32 -13.70
CA VAL A 338 -19.07 -3.87 -12.75
C VAL A 338 -19.44 -5.31 -12.36
N LEU A 339 -20.69 -5.54 -11.95
CA LEU A 339 -21.16 -6.86 -11.53
C LEU A 339 -21.13 -7.90 -12.66
N GLU A 340 -21.27 -7.47 -13.91
CA GLU A 340 -21.22 -8.35 -15.09
C GLU A 340 -19.79 -8.68 -15.55
N ASN A 341 -18.79 -7.84 -15.23
CA ASN A 341 -17.45 -7.95 -15.79
C ASN A 341 -16.36 -8.31 -14.78
N PHE A 342 -16.65 -8.30 -13.48
CA PHE A 342 -15.71 -8.63 -12.42
C PHE A 342 -16.25 -9.69 -11.50
N ASP A 343 -15.48 -10.76 -11.29
CA ASP A 343 -15.78 -11.77 -10.27
C ASP A 343 -15.19 -11.28 -8.93
N LEU A 344 -16.05 -10.76 -8.07
CA LEU A 344 -15.67 -10.18 -6.78
C LEU A 344 -15.73 -11.17 -5.61
N ARG A 345 -15.94 -12.46 -5.90
CA ARG A 345 -15.78 -13.53 -4.91
C ARG A 345 -14.29 -13.74 -4.59
N PRO A 346 -13.90 -14.12 -3.36
CA PRO A 346 -12.48 -14.31 -3.00
C PRO A 346 -11.69 -15.19 -3.98
N ALA A 347 -12.22 -16.34 -4.35
CA ALA A 347 -11.55 -17.24 -5.32
C ALA A 347 -11.48 -16.63 -6.72
N GLY A 348 -12.51 -15.89 -7.15
CA GLY A 348 -12.53 -15.16 -8.41
C GLY A 348 -11.44 -14.10 -8.46
N ILE A 349 -11.32 -13.27 -7.41
CA ILE A 349 -10.28 -12.25 -7.28
C ILE A 349 -8.88 -12.87 -7.33
N ILE A 350 -8.64 -13.94 -6.53
CA ILE A 350 -7.34 -14.64 -6.48
C ILE A 350 -6.94 -15.12 -7.87
N ARG A 351 -7.89 -15.71 -8.61
CA ARG A 351 -7.67 -16.23 -9.95
C ARG A 351 -7.45 -15.12 -10.98
N GLU A 352 -8.31 -14.09 -11.00
CA GLU A 352 -8.24 -13.01 -11.99
C GLU A 352 -6.98 -12.15 -11.82
N LEU A 353 -6.60 -11.86 -10.59
CA LEU A 353 -5.41 -11.08 -10.27
C LEU A 353 -4.15 -11.94 -10.08
N ASP A 354 -4.26 -13.28 -10.23
CA ASP A 354 -3.11 -14.21 -10.07
C ASP A 354 -2.30 -13.92 -8.78
N LEU A 355 -3.00 -13.90 -7.64
CA LEU A 355 -2.44 -13.45 -6.36
C LEU A 355 -1.62 -14.52 -5.61
N ARG A 356 -1.54 -15.76 -6.10
CA ARG A 356 -0.75 -16.83 -5.46
C ARG A 356 0.72 -16.82 -5.91
N ARG A 357 1.31 -15.62 -5.97
CA ARG A 357 2.70 -15.39 -6.39
C ARG A 357 3.44 -14.55 -5.34
N PRO A 358 4.78 -14.64 -5.29
CA PRO A 358 5.60 -13.82 -4.39
C PRO A 358 5.75 -12.39 -4.96
N ILE A 359 4.70 -11.56 -4.86
CA ILE A 359 4.64 -10.19 -5.43
C ILE A 359 4.41 -9.12 -4.37
N TYR A 360 4.46 -9.47 -3.10
CA TYR A 360 3.98 -8.62 -2.01
C TYR A 360 5.04 -7.72 -1.40
N LYS A 361 6.27 -8.20 -1.14
CA LYS A 361 7.37 -7.41 -0.57
C LYS A 361 7.61 -6.09 -1.32
N GLN A 362 7.55 -6.12 -2.65
CA GLN A 362 7.78 -4.95 -3.49
C GLN A 362 6.73 -3.84 -3.32
N THR A 363 5.54 -4.15 -2.78
CA THR A 363 4.45 -3.20 -2.52
C THR A 363 4.47 -2.61 -1.11
N ALA A 364 5.26 -3.18 -0.21
CA ALA A 364 5.25 -2.83 1.21
C ALA A 364 5.84 -1.45 1.54
N ALA A 365 6.41 -0.74 0.56
CA ALA A 365 6.85 0.65 0.69
C ALA A 365 6.41 1.45 -0.54
N TYR A 366 6.16 2.76 -0.35
CA TYR A 366 5.77 3.71 -1.40
C TYR A 366 4.38 3.47 -2.00
N GLY A 367 3.47 2.86 -1.23
CA GLY A 367 2.09 2.58 -1.61
C GLY A 367 1.90 1.29 -2.40
N HIS A 368 0.71 0.69 -2.25
CA HIS A 368 0.30 -0.52 -2.95
C HIS A 368 -0.35 -0.22 -4.31
N PHE A 369 -0.74 1.03 -4.54
CA PHE A 369 -1.49 1.47 -5.72
C PHE A 369 -0.72 2.54 -6.51
N GLY A 370 -1.03 2.62 -7.82
CA GLY A 370 -0.41 3.60 -8.71
C GLY A 370 1.07 3.33 -9.02
N ARG A 371 1.55 2.12 -8.80
CA ARG A 371 2.93 1.70 -8.98
C ARG A 371 3.18 1.34 -10.45
N THR A 372 3.51 2.34 -11.26
CA THR A 372 3.84 2.16 -12.69
C THR A 372 5.22 1.53 -12.91
N ASP A 373 6.03 1.49 -11.87
CA ASP A 373 7.35 0.84 -11.83
C ASP A 373 7.30 -0.68 -11.63
N LEU A 374 6.12 -1.24 -11.31
CA LEU A 374 5.90 -2.65 -11.01
C LEU A 374 4.81 -3.25 -11.93
N ASP A 375 4.94 -4.54 -12.27
CA ASP A 375 3.88 -5.28 -12.96
C ASP A 375 2.87 -5.86 -11.94
N LEU A 376 1.94 -5.02 -11.52
CA LEU A 376 0.92 -5.41 -10.54
C LEU A 376 -0.42 -5.69 -11.24
N PRO A 377 -1.04 -6.87 -11.00
CA PRO A 377 -2.27 -7.26 -11.68
C PRO A 377 -3.44 -6.28 -11.48
N TRP A 378 -3.59 -5.72 -10.28
CA TRP A 378 -4.66 -4.77 -9.96
C TRP A 378 -4.48 -3.36 -10.55
N GLU A 379 -3.35 -3.11 -11.21
CA GLU A 379 -3.10 -1.88 -11.95
C GLU A 379 -3.38 -2.02 -13.46
N LYS A 380 -3.76 -3.20 -13.95
CA LYS A 380 -4.05 -3.46 -15.37
C LYS A 380 -5.34 -2.79 -15.83
N LEU A 381 -5.40 -2.40 -17.12
CA LEU A 381 -6.52 -1.71 -17.75
C LEU A 381 -7.27 -2.62 -18.76
N ASN A 382 -7.21 -3.92 -18.56
CA ASN A 382 -7.75 -4.92 -19.50
C ASN A 382 -9.27 -5.06 -19.47
N LYS A 383 -9.99 -4.36 -18.57
CA LYS A 383 -11.47 -4.33 -18.52
C LYS A 383 -12.07 -3.07 -19.16
N VAL A 384 -11.27 -2.12 -19.62
CA VAL A 384 -11.74 -0.84 -20.17
C VAL A 384 -12.72 -1.03 -21.32
N GLU A 385 -12.40 -1.86 -22.31
CA GLU A 385 -13.27 -2.06 -23.47
C GLU A 385 -14.55 -2.85 -23.12
N ALA A 386 -14.45 -3.80 -22.18
CA ALA A 386 -15.63 -4.53 -21.70
C ALA A 386 -16.62 -3.59 -20.97
N LEU A 387 -16.10 -2.70 -20.09
CA LEU A 387 -16.93 -1.71 -19.42
C LEU A 387 -17.59 -0.74 -20.38
N LYS A 388 -16.85 -0.21 -21.38
CA LYS A 388 -17.42 0.68 -22.40
C LYS A 388 -18.56 0.01 -23.17
N LYS A 389 -18.40 -1.26 -23.51
CA LYS A 389 -19.43 -2.03 -24.21
C LYS A 389 -20.66 -2.24 -23.33
N ALA A 390 -20.48 -2.68 -22.08
CA ALA A 390 -21.57 -2.97 -21.16
C ALA A 390 -22.45 -1.74 -20.84
N VAL A 391 -21.87 -0.53 -20.78
CA VAL A 391 -22.65 0.71 -20.54
C VAL A 391 -23.32 1.26 -21.79
N ALA A 392 -22.95 0.81 -22.99
CA ALA A 392 -23.55 1.22 -24.26
C ALA A 392 -24.81 0.39 -24.63
N GLU A 393 -24.95 -0.79 -24.04
CA GLU A 393 -26.11 -1.67 -24.12
C GLU A 393 -27.19 -1.26 -23.11
#